data_b6e4e817fdc44365233861ee29944165
#
_entry.id   b6e4e817fdc44365233861ee29944165
#
_cell.length_a   1.000
_cell.length_b   1.000
_cell.length_c   1.000
_cell.angle_alpha   90.00
_cell.angle_beta   90.00
_cell.angle_gamma   90.00
#
_symmetry.space_group_name_H-M   'P 1'
#
loop_
_entity.id
_entity.type
_entity.pdbx_description
1 polymer ?
#
loop_
_entity_poly.entity_id
_entity_poly.type
_entity_poly.pdbx_seq_one_letter_code
_entity_poly.pdbx_strand_id
1 'polypeptide(L)'
;MKKTLFAIVLIIASITAFAQTPLNNSQSQEVMELLTETASSMQTMQCRFVQEKTMAMLAEPSVSEGLMYYSAPNQLRWEYTTPYAFALVVNGERIVKVTDGKAEVLDGKSNRMYQGMMGLIMGSASGKSLFDTSTFDITLYDDNAFWKAEMTPKRRDLKRMFNQLVFHFNKQTNGISHVEFIEPGGDITSIRFEGIQLNETLDPSVFAE
;
A
#
# COMPACT_ATOMS: atom_id res chain seq x y z
N MET A 1 2.42 66.05 -26.45
CA MET A 1 2.97 64.67 -26.51
C MET A 1 3.06 64.17 -25.09
N LYS A 2 2.06 63.38 -24.63
CA LYS A 2 2.02 62.82 -23.29
C LYS A 2 2.53 61.36 -23.38
N LYS A 3 3.68 61.05 -22.78
CA LYS A 3 4.23 59.68 -22.67
C LYS A 3 3.57 59.02 -21.47
N THR A 4 2.67 58.09 -21.68
CA THR A 4 2.09 57.17 -20.69
C THR A 4 3.06 56.05 -20.46
N LEU A 5 3.63 56.01 -19.25
CA LEU A 5 4.52 54.94 -18.75
C LEU A 5 3.62 53.79 -18.28
N PHE A 6 3.66 52.65 -18.96
CA PHE A 6 2.94 51.43 -18.56
C PHE A 6 3.85 50.64 -17.63
N ALA A 7 3.53 50.66 -16.34
CA ALA A 7 4.23 49.85 -15.34
C ALA A 7 3.66 48.44 -15.36
N ILE A 8 4.43 47.48 -15.87
CA ILE A 8 4.10 46.03 -15.79
C ILE A 8 4.45 45.58 -14.38
N VAL A 9 3.45 45.35 -13.55
CA VAL A 9 3.60 44.67 -12.25
C VAL A 9 3.70 43.18 -12.48
N LEU A 10 4.90 42.62 -12.37
CA LEU A 10 5.17 41.21 -12.44
C LEU A 10 4.80 40.58 -11.09
N ILE A 11 3.61 39.97 -10.98
CA ILE A 11 3.22 39.18 -9.82
C ILE A 11 3.96 37.85 -9.90
N ILE A 12 5.05 37.72 -9.15
CA ILE A 12 5.73 36.44 -8.94
C ILE A 12 4.86 35.64 -7.95
N ALA A 13 4.03 34.75 -8.48
CA ALA A 13 3.36 33.73 -7.67
C ALA A 13 4.45 32.77 -7.15
N SER A 14 4.84 32.96 -5.90
CA SER A 14 5.72 32.01 -5.20
C SER A 14 4.96 30.71 -5.01
N ILE A 15 5.21 29.72 -5.89
CA ILE A 15 4.78 28.34 -5.67
C ILE A 15 5.61 27.84 -4.50
N THR A 16 5.05 27.88 -3.30
CA THR A 16 5.62 27.19 -2.14
C THR A 16 5.46 25.69 -2.41
N ALA A 17 6.48 25.06 -2.96
CA ALA A 17 6.61 23.62 -2.92
C ALA A 17 6.68 23.25 -1.43
N PHE A 18 5.62 22.66 -0.90
CA PHE A 18 5.65 22.02 0.41
C PHE A 18 6.62 20.84 0.32
N ALA A 19 7.88 21.10 0.63
CA ALA A 19 8.85 20.02 0.80
C ALA A 19 8.42 19.23 2.03
N GLN A 20 8.06 17.97 1.84
CA GLN A 20 7.77 17.06 2.93
C GLN A 20 9.03 16.97 3.81
N THR A 21 8.88 17.30 5.09
CA THR A 21 10.00 17.27 6.04
C THR A 21 10.00 15.89 6.72
N PRO A 22 11.11 15.15 6.65
CA PRO A 22 11.23 13.90 7.39
C PRO A 22 11.05 14.14 8.89
N LEU A 23 10.39 13.23 9.57
CA LEU A 23 10.33 13.23 11.02
C LEU A 23 11.72 12.98 11.61
N ASN A 24 12.01 13.59 12.75
CA ASN A 24 13.22 13.26 13.49
C ASN A 24 13.12 11.85 14.13
N ASN A 25 14.21 11.33 14.66
CA ASN A 25 14.27 9.95 15.19
C ASN A 25 13.24 9.69 16.30
N SER A 26 13.02 10.63 17.22
CA SER A 26 12.06 10.46 18.32
C SER A 26 10.63 10.44 17.80
N GLN A 27 10.28 11.37 16.91
CA GLN A 27 8.97 11.43 16.27
C GLN A 27 8.70 10.18 15.41
N SER A 28 9.71 9.72 14.66
CA SER A 28 9.59 8.51 13.84
C SER A 28 9.32 7.29 14.69
N GLN A 29 10.00 7.14 15.84
CA GLN A 29 9.78 6.03 16.75
C GLN A 29 8.37 6.06 17.33
N GLU A 30 7.90 7.20 17.81
CA GLU A 30 6.55 7.38 18.36
C GLU A 30 5.46 7.01 17.33
N VAL A 31 5.62 7.50 16.09
CA VAL A 31 4.67 7.18 15.01
C VAL A 31 4.72 5.70 14.63
N MET A 32 5.91 5.08 14.54
CA MET A 32 6.03 3.64 14.27
C MET A 32 5.38 2.78 15.35
N GLU A 33 5.55 3.14 16.62
CA GLU A 33 4.91 2.46 17.75
C GLU A 33 3.39 2.55 17.66
N LEU A 34 2.85 3.76 17.45
CA LEU A 34 1.42 4.02 17.27
C LEU A 34 0.80 3.21 16.12
N LEU A 35 1.44 3.21 14.96
CA LEU A 35 0.96 2.47 13.79
C LEU A 35 1.06 0.95 13.99
N THR A 36 2.11 0.48 14.65
CA THR A 36 2.29 -0.94 14.98
C THR A 36 1.24 -1.42 15.98
N GLU A 37 0.94 -0.63 17.00
CA GLU A 37 -0.11 -0.94 17.98
C GLU A 37 -1.48 -1.04 17.31
N THR A 38 -1.81 -0.05 16.47
CA THR A 38 -3.07 -0.03 15.70
C THR A 38 -3.19 -1.28 14.82
N ALA A 39 -2.16 -1.62 14.05
CA ALA A 39 -2.17 -2.81 13.21
C ALA A 39 -2.26 -4.11 14.02
N SER A 40 -1.58 -4.18 15.17
CA SER A 40 -1.59 -5.38 16.03
C SER A 40 -2.94 -5.63 16.72
N SER A 41 -3.75 -4.58 16.91
CA SER A 41 -5.09 -4.68 17.48
C SER A 41 -6.15 -5.14 16.48
N MET A 42 -5.80 -5.18 15.19
CA MET A 42 -6.73 -5.53 14.12
C MET A 42 -6.96 -7.04 14.06
N GLN A 43 -8.21 -7.45 14.25
CA GLN A 43 -8.62 -8.86 14.14
C GLN A 43 -9.16 -9.16 12.74
N THR A 44 -9.97 -8.26 12.20
CA THR A 44 -10.52 -8.38 10.86
C THR A 44 -10.47 -7.04 10.13
N MET A 45 -10.38 -7.09 8.83
CA MET A 45 -10.52 -5.93 7.95
C MET A 45 -11.27 -6.34 6.69
N GLN A 46 -12.22 -5.52 6.27
CA GLN A 46 -12.79 -5.59 4.94
C GLN A 46 -12.83 -4.22 4.30
N CYS A 47 -12.55 -4.17 3.00
CA CYS A 47 -12.57 -2.93 2.25
C CYS A 47 -12.68 -3.19 0.75
N ARG A 48 -13.01 -2.15 0.01
CA ARG A 48 -12.77 -2.08 -1.44
C ARG A 48 -11.35 -1.58 -1.69
N PHE A 49 -10.73 -2.02 -2.77
CA PHE A 49 -9.49 -1.43 -3.26
C PHE A 49 -9.61 -1.00 -4.71
N VAL A 50 -8.87 0.06 -5.05
CA VAL A 50 -8.62 0.50 -6.42
C VAL A 50 -7.11 0.42 -6.64
N GLN A 51 -6.71 -0.42 -7.58
CA GLN A 51 -5.32 -0.60 -7.97
C GLN A 51 -5.09 0.05 -9.34
N GLU A 52 -4.08 0.89 -9.41
CA GLU A 52 -3.59 1.50 -10.63
C GLU A 52 -2.16 1.04 -10.87
N LYS A 53 -1.90 0.45 -12.03
CA LYS A 53 -0.55 0.06 -12.44
C LYS A 53 -0.10 0.94 -13.61
N THR A 54 0.86 1.82 -13.33
CA THR A 54 1.57 2.61 -14.32
C THR A 54 2.79 1.83 -14.79
N MET A 55 2.85 1.54 -16.07
CA MET A 55 3.98 0.85 -16.70
C MET A 55 4.77 1.84 -17.54
N ALA A 56 6.10 1.87 -17.33
CA ALA A 56 6.98 2.83 -18.02
C ALA A 56 6.90 2.75 -19.57
N MET A 57 6.45 1.62 -20.12
CA MET A 57 6.30 1.40 -21.56
C MET A 57 4.90 1.69 -22.10
N LEU A 58 3.90 1.95 -21.25
CA LEU A 58 2.51 2.20 -21.65
C LEU A 58 2.12 3.65 -21.40
N ALA A 59 1.32 4.21 -22.32
CA ALA A 59 0.87 5.59 -22.24
C ALA A 59 -0.22 5.80 -21.15
N GLU A 60 -1.00 4.75 -20.86
CA GLU A 60 -2.10 4.82 -19.91
C GLU A 60 -1.94 3.76 -18.81
N PRO A 61 -2.28 4.10 -17.55
CA PRO A 61 -2.28 3.14 -16.46
C PRO A 61 -3.38 2.08 -16.65
N SER A 62 -3.09 0.88 -16.16
CA SER A 62 -4.10 -0.18 -16.03
C SER A 62 -4.79 -0.05 -14.68
N VAL A 63 -6.12 0.03 -14.67
CA VAL A 63 -6.93 0.13 -13.46
C VAL A 63 -7.62 -1.19 -13.19
N SER A 64 -7.57 -1.64 -11.95
CA SER A 64 -8.27 -2.81 -11.44
C SER A 64 -8.94 -2.48 -10.12
N GLU A 65 -10.09 -3.07 -9.86
CA GLU A 65 -10.85 -2.87 -8.63
C GLU A 65 -11.19 -4.21 -7.99
N GLY A 66 -11.43 -4.18 -6.69
CA GLY A 66 -11.79 -5.39 -6.00
C GLY A 66 -12.14 -5.21 -4.53
N LEU A 67 -12.23 -6.33 -3.85
CA LEU A 67 -12.53 -6.43 -2.43
C LEU A 67 -11.38 -7.13 -1.70
N MET A 68 -11.10 -6.67 -0.51
CA MET A 68 -10.12 -7.30 0.37
C MET A 68 -10.80 -7.68 1.68
N TYR A 69 -10.54 -8.90 2.13
CA TYR A 69 -10.93 -9.42 3.43
C TYR A 69 -9.69 -9.98 4.12
N TYR A 70 -9.45 -9.56 5.34
CA TYR A 70 -8.40 -10.07 6.21
C TYR A 70 -8.99 -10.56 7.51
N SER A 71 -8.50 -11.69 7.99
CA SER A 71 -8.78 -12.20 9.34
C SER A 71 -7.48 -12.69 9.97
N ALA A 72 -7.19 -12.12 11.13
CA ALA A 72 -6.02 -12.51 11.90
C ALA A 72 -6.08 -13.99 12.32
N PRO A 73 -4.95 -14.68 12.40
CA PRO A 73 -3.61 -14.14 12.19
C PRO A 73 -3.12 -14.26 10.74
N ASN A 74 -3.79 -15.01 9.86
CA ASN A 74 -3.17 -15.45 8.61
C ASN A 74 -4.16 -15.80 7.49
N GLN A 75 -5.34 -15.21 7.48
CA GLN A 75 -6.30 -15.37 6.39
C GLN A 75 -6.43 -14.07 5.62
N LEU A 76 -6.39 -14.16 4.29
CA LEU A 76 -6.59 -13.04 3.38
C LEU A 76 -7.32 -13.53 2.13
N ARG A 77 -8.36 -12.80 1.71
CA ARG A 77 -8.92 -12.88 0.36
C ARG A 77 -8.71 -11.55 -0.33
N TRP A 78 -8.02 -11.59 -1.45
CA TRP A 78 -7.81 -10.46 -2.35
C TRP A 78 -8.52 -10.76 -3.66
N GLU A 79 -9.68 -10.16 -3.85
CA GLU A 79 -10.58 -10.46 -4.96
C GLU A 79 -10.64 -9.30 -5.94
N TYR A 80 -10.20 -9.54 -7.17
CA TYR A 80 -10.41 -8.63 -8.28
C TYR A 80 -11.80 -8.84 -8.87
N THR A 81 -12.51 -7.72 -9.11
CA THR A 81 -13.84 -7.71 -9.73
C THR A 81 -13.82 -7.07 -11.11
N THR A 82 -12.86 -6.20 -11.37
CA THR A 82 -12.71 -5.46 -12.63
C THR A 82 -11.23 -5.34 -12.99
N PRO A 83 -10.82 -5.45 -14.27
CA PRO A 83 -11.59 -5.85 -15.43
C PRO A 83 -11.83 -7.36 -15.53
N TYR A 84 -11.09 -8.17 -14.77
CA TYR A 84 -11.18 -9.63 -14.77
C TYR A 84 -11.42 -10.14 -13.36
N ALA A 85 -12.42 -10.98 -13.18
CA ALA A 85 -12.77 -11.54 -11.89
C ALA A 85 -11.89 -12.75 -11.54
N PHE A 86 -11.15 -12.63 -10.45
CA PHE A 86 -10.45 -13.75 -9.81
C PHE A 86 -10.12 -13.37 -8.37
N ALA A 87 -9.86 -14.36 -7.53
CA ALA A 87 -9.44 -14.12 -6.17
C ALA A 87 -8.12 -14.84 -5.84
N LEU A 88 -7.33 -14.22 -4.98
CA LEU A 88 -6.21 -14.85 -4.28
C LEU A 88 -6.67 -15.10 -2.83
N VAL A 89 -6.69 -16.35 -2.42
CA VAL A 89 -7.06 -16.75 -1.06
C VAL A 89 -5.82 -17.27 -0.36
N VAL A 90 -5.50 -16.70 0.78
CA VAL A 90 -4.41 -17.10 1.65
C VAL A 90 -4.99 -17.70 2.92
N ASN A 91 -4.63 -18.93 3.22
CA ASN A 91 -4.95 -19.64 4.45
C ASN A 91 -3.64 -20.19 5.05
N GLY A 92 -3.06 -19.42 5.97
CA GLY A 92 -1.72 -19.72 6.50
C GLY A 92 -0.64 -19.62 5.42
N GLU A 93 0.04 -20.72 5.15
CA GLU A 93 1.08 -20.81 4.11
C GLU A 93 0.52 -21.16 2.72
N ARG A 94 -0.74 -21.55 2.64
CA ARG A 94 -1.38 -21.94 1.40
C ARG A 94 -1.94 -20.73 0.68
N ILE A 95 -1.60 -20.58 -0.60
CA ILE A 95 -2.14 -19.54 -1.48
C ILE A 95 -2.84 -20.25 -2.64
N VAL A 96 -4.08 -19.87 -2.85
CA VAL A 96 -4.93 -20.41 -3.91
C VAL A 96 -5.43 -19.29 -4.80
N LYS A 97 -5.33 -19.45 -6.10
CA LYS A 97 -6.00 -18.60 -7.07
C LYS A 97 -7.34 -19.24 -7.44
N VAL A 98 -8.41 -18.48 -7.29
CA VAL A 98 -9.76 -18.90 -7.68
C VAL A 98 -10.19 -18.10 -8.89
N THR A 99 -10.52 -18.78 -10.00
CA THR A 99 -10.99 -18.16 -11.24
C THR A 99 -12.15 -19.01 -11.77
N ASP A 100 -13.30 -18.40 -12.03
CA ASP A 100 -14.51 -19.09 -12.53
C ASP A 100 -14.90 -20.31 -11.68
N GLY A 101 -14.77 -20.20 -10.35
CA GLY A 101 -15.08 -21.30 -9.42
C GLY A 101 -14.07 -22.46 -9.44
N LYS A 102 -12.93 -22.30 -10.13
CA LYS A 102 -11.84 -23.28 -10.13
C LYS A 102 -10.70 -22.78 -9.26
N ALA A 103 -10.28 -23.64 -8.34
CA ALA A 103 -9.18 -23.37 -7.42
C ALA A 103 -7.86 -23.95 -7.96
N GLU A 104 -6.84 -23.15 -8.03
CA GLU A 104 -5.46 -23.53 -8.37
C GLU A 104 -4.53 -23.15 -7.23
N VAL A 105 -3.86 -24.17 -6.65
CA VAL A 105 -2.86 -23.91 -5.61
C VAL A 105 -1.63 -23.28 -6.25
N LEU A 106 -1.26 -22.10 -5.78
CA LEU A 106 -0.07 -21.43 -6.25
C LEU A 106 1.15 -21.99 -5.53
N ASP A 107 1.98 -22.70 -6.29
CA ASP A 107 3.26 -23.21 -5.80
C ASP A 107 4.22 -22.04 -5.52
N GLY A 108 4.81 -22.03 -4.32
CA GLY A 108 5.62 -20.94 -3.80
C GLY A 108 6.86 -20.54 -4.61
N LYS A 109 7.26 -21.34 -5.59
CA LYS A 109 8.36 -21.01 -6.49
C LYS A 109 7.90 -20.22 -7.72
N SER A 110 6.70 -20.47 -8.21
CA SER A 110 6.15 -19.86 -9.42
C SER A 110 5.64 -18.44 -9.20
N ASN A 111 5.31 -18.07 -7.97
CA ASN A 111 4.60 -16.84 -7.64
C ASN A 111 5.25 -16.02 -6.52
N ARG A 112 6.56 -15.90 -6.53
CA ARG A 112 7.32 -15.11 -5.54
C ARG A 112 6.82 -13.66 -5.41
N MET A 113 6.33 -13.10 -6.50
CA MET A 113 5.77 -11.74 -6.50
C MET A 113 4.48 -11.68 -5.67
N TYR A 114 3.53 -12.61 -5.91
CA TYR A 114 2.30 -12.69 -5.10
C TYR A 114 2.59 -12.98 -3.64
N GLN A 115 3.53 -13.90 -3.36
CA GLN A 115 3.93 -14.17 -1.98
C GLN A 115 4.58 -12.97 -1.31
N GLY A 116 5.44 -12.24 -2.03
CA GLY A 116 6.06 -11.02 -1.51
C GLY A 116 5.02 -9.94 -1.22
N MET A 117 4.11 -9.68 -2.14
CA MET A 117 3.05 -8.67 -1.99
C MET A 117 2.06 -9.07 -0.88
N MET A 118 1.56 -10.31 -0.88
CA MET A 118 0.66 -10.81 0.16
C MET A 118 1.34 -10.82 1.53
N GLY A 119 2.61 -11.23 1.60
CA GLY A 119 3.40 -11.20 2.82
C GLY A 119 3.57 -9.80 3.40
N LEU A 120 3.76 -8.78 2.53
CA LEU A 120 3.84 -7.39 2.95
C LEU A 120 2.47 -6.86 3.41
N ILE A 121 1.39 -7.16 2.70
CA ILE A 121 0.03 -6.76 3.08
C ILE A 121 -0.35 -7.41 4.43
N MET A 122 -0.14 -8.71 4.58
CA MET A 122 -0.44 -9.42 5.82
C MET A 122 0.48 -9.00 6.96
N GLY A 123 1.76 -8.76 6.69
CA GLY A 123 2.72 -8.23 7.65
C GLY A 123 2.31 -6.84 8.15
N SER A 124 1.85 -6.00 7.25
CA SER A 124 1.30 -4.67 7.58
C SER A 124 0.02 -4.78 8.40
N ALA A 125 -0.88 -5.68 8.00
CA ALA A 125 -2.13 -5.91 8.70
C ALA A 125 -1.94 -6.52 10.10
N SER A 126 -0.90 -7.32 10.31
CA SER A 126 -0.61 -7.95 11.63
C SER A 126 0.28 -7.11 12.53
N GLY A 127 0.84 -6.00 12.07
CA GLY A 127 1.79 -5.14 12.79
C GLY A 127 3.17 -5.78 13.04
N LYS A 128 3.32 -7.09 12.82
CA LYS A 128 4.52 -7.86 13.23
C LYS A 128 5.79 -7.52 12.46
N SER A 129 5.68 -6.97 11.25
CA SER A 129 6.83 -6.67 10.40
C SER A 129 6.70 -5.37 9.63
N LEU A 130 5.71 -4.54 10.01
CA LEU A 130 5.41 -3.30 9.28
C LEU A 130 6.64 -2.39 9.19
N PHE A 131 7.36 -2.22 10.29
CA PHE A 131 8.55 -1.36 10.36
C PHE A 131 9.81 -2.15 10.72
N ASP A 132 10.05 -3.28 10.03
CA ASP A 132 11.26 -4.07 10.24
C ASP A 132 12.49 -3.35 9.64
N THR A 133 13.23 -2.67 10.51
CA THR A 133 14.46 -1.95 10.17
C THR A 133 15.62 -2.87 9.77
N SER A 134 15.53 -4.18 10.01
CA SER A 134 16.51 -5.14 9.49
C SER A 134 16.30 -5.41 8.00
N THR A 135 15.06 -5.30 7.54
CA THR A 135 14.64 -5.55 6.16
C THR A 135 14.58 -4.29 5.31
N PHE A 136 14.24 -3.14 5.92
CA PHE A 136 14.07 -1.87 5.21
C PHE A 136 14.85 -0.72 5.86
N ASP A 137 15.31 0.22 5.03
CA ASP A 137 15.59 1.59 5.46
C ASP A 137 14.28 2.37 5.39
N ILE A 138 13.88 2.99 6.51
CA ILE A 138 12.56 3.59 6.67
C ILE A 138 12.73 5.08 6.96
N THR A 139 12.01 5.91 6.21
CA THR A 139 11.87 7.34 6.47
C THR A 139 10.40 7.69 6.60
N LEU A 140 10.03 8.33 7.70
CA LEU A 140 8.67 8.79 7.95
C LEU A 140 8.57 10.30 7.71
N TYR A 141 7.41 10.68 7.18
CA TYR A 141 7.07 12.08 6.92
C TYR A 141 5.71 12.42 7.52
N ASP A 142 5.60 13.64 7.96
CA ASP A 142 4.31 14.28 8.22
C ASP A 142 3.78 14.84 6.90
N ASP A 143 2.74 14.22 6.36
CA ASP A 143 2.10 14.63 5.10
C ASP A 143 0.63 14.98 5.36
N ASN A 144 0.40 16.16 5.94
CA ASN A 144 -0.93 16.70 6.24
C ASN A 144 -1.86 15.71 6.96
N ALA A 145 -2.77 15.04 6.22
CA ALA A 145 -3.73 14.08 6.74
C ALA A 145 -3.15 12.67 6.96
N PHE A 146 -1.88 12.44 6.55
CA PHE A 146 -1.27 11.12 6.53
C PHE A 146 0.07 11.11 7.25
N TRP A 147 0.41 9.95 7.84
CA TRP A 147 1.78 9.54 8.07
C TRP A 147 2.25 8.82 6.80
N LYS A 148 3.30 9.30 6.17
CA LYS A 148 3.88 8.66 4.99
C LYS A 148 5.16 7.94 5.39
N ALA A 149 5.26 6.65 5.08
CA ALA A 149 6.45 5.84 5.28
C ALA A 149 7.05 5.45 3.95
N GLU A 150 8.27 5.89 3.67
CA GLU A 150 9.08 5.44 2.55
C GLU A 150 10.02 4.34 3.02
N MET A 151 9.96 3.18 2.38
CA MET A 151 10.66 1.98 2.80
C MET A 151 11.52 1.46 1.65
N THR A 152 12.85 1.55 1.79
CA THR A 152 13.80 1.05 0.81
C THR A 152 14.32 -0.34 1.23
N PRO A 153 14.13 -1.39 0.43
CA PRO A 153 14.57 -2.73 0.77
C PRO A 153 16.09 -2.81 0.98
N LYS A 154 16.53 -3.55 2.00
CA LYS A 154 17.96 -3.89 2.24
C LYS A 154 18.34 -5.23 1.62
N ARG A 155 17.41 -6.18 1.63
CA ARG A 155 17.63 -7.56 1.18
C ARG A 155 17.65 -7.65 -0.34
N ARG A 156 18.53 -8.50 -0.89
CA ARG A 156 18.70 -8.67 -2.35
C ARG A 156 17.47 -9.22 -3.08
N ASP A 157 16.72 -10.10 -2.43
CA ASP A 157 15.49 -10.68 -2.97
C ASP A 157 14.41 -9.62 -3.15
N LEU A 158 14.21 -8.75 -2.14
CA LEU A 158 13.27 -7.64 -2.22
C LEU A 158 13.73 -6.53 -3.18
N LYS A 159 15.03 -6.22 -3.22
CA LYS A 159 15.61 -5.25 -4.19
C LYS A 159 15.40 -5.65 -5.65
N ARG A 160 15.21 -6.93 -5.94
CA ARG A 160 14.88 -7.41 -7.28
C ARG A 160 13.43 -7.18 -7.65
N MET A 161 12.57 -7.02 -6.65
CA MET A 161 11.13 -6.83 -6.82
C MET A 161 10.75 -5.35 -6.71
N PHE A 162 11.35 -4.63 -5.76
CA PHE A 162 10.98 -3.25 -5.46
C PHE A 162 12.21 -2.38 -5.23
N ASN A 163 12.20 -1.17 -5.80
CA ASN A 163 13.13 -0.11 -5.43
C ASN A 163 12.70 0.56 -4.13
N GLN A 164 11.39 0.77 -3.98
CA GLN A 164 10.80 1.44 -2.83
C GLN A 164 9.35 0.98 -2.63
N LEU A 165 8.92 0.98 -1.40
CA LEU A 165 7.51 0.89 -1.01
C LEU A 165 7.14 2.18 -0.29
N VAL A 166 5.94 2.70 -0.57
CA VAL A 166 5.42 3.90 0.10
C VAL A 166 4.07 3.56 0.71
N PHE A 167 3.95 3.77 2.02
CA PHE A 167 2.70 3.54 2.76
C PHE A 167 2.17 4.87 3.27
N HIS A 168 0.87 5.07 3.14
CA HIS A 168 0.16 6.21 3.69
C HIS A 168 -0.84 5.73 4.74
N PHE A 169 -0.69 6.22 5.95
CA PHE A 169 -1.58 5.92 7.07
C PHE A 169 -2.41 7.15 7.40
N ASN A 170 -3.71 7.01 7.47
CA ASN A 170 -4.61 8.09 7.83
C ASN A 170 -4.41 8.46 9.30
N LYS A 171 -4.10 9.73 9.61
CA LYS A 171 -3.81 10.20 10.98
C LYS A 171 -5.00 10.13 11.94
N GLN A 172 -6.23 10.10 11.44
CA GLN A 172 -7.41 9.99 12.29
C GLN A 172 -7.66 8.57 12.78
N THR A 173 -7.32 7.57 11.94
CA THR A 173 -7.59 6.16 12.24
C THR A 173 -6.31 5.36 12.49
N ASN A 174 -5.14 5.92 12.18
CA ASN A 174 -3.84 5.26 12.13
C ASN A 174 -3.81 4.00 11.23
N GLY A 175 -4.85 3.81 10.44
CA GLY A 175 -4.97 2.70 9.50
C GLY A 175 -4.34 3.03 8.15
N ILE A 176 -3.94 1.97 7.45
CA ILE A 176 -3.43 2.09 6.09
C ILE A 176 -4.55 2.59 5.16
N SER A 177 -4.22 3.53 4.27
CA SER A 177 -5.17 4.06 3.28
C SER A 177 -4.69 3.89 1.85
N HIS A 178 -3.37 3.87 1.65
CA HIS A 178 -2.77 3.79 0.33
C HIS A 178 -1.38 3.16 0.41
N VAL A 179 -1.01 2.37 -0.59
CA VAL A 179 0.33 1.81 -0.73
C VAL A 179 0.80 1.91 -2.18
N GLU A 180 2.09 2.19 -2.37
CA GLU A 180 2.74 2.18 -3.67
C GLU A 180 3.92 1.22 -3.66
N PHE A 181 4.01 0.42 -4.71
CA PHE A 181 5.13 -0.46 -5.00
C PHE A 181 5.87 0.09 -6.22
N ILE A 182 7.10 0.55 -6.03
CA ILE A 182 7.94 1.10 -7.09
C ILE A 182 8.93 0.02 -7.52
N GLU A 183 8.76 -0.50 -8.73
CA GLU A 183 9.58 -1.58 -9.26
C GLU A 183 10.90 -1.05 -9.87
N PRO A 184 11.95 -1.88 -9.98
CA PRO A 184 13.25 -1.45 -10.55
C PRO A 184 13.16 -0.96 -12.01
N GLY A 185 12.14 -1.42 -12.76
CA GLY A 185 11.89 -1.00 -14.15
C GLY A 185 11.22 0.37 -14.28
N GLY A 186 10.85 1.01 -13.16
CA GLY A 186 10.08 2.26 -13.14
C GLY A 186 8.56 2.06 -13.18
N ASP A 187 8.08 0.83 -13.19
CA ASP A 187 6.66 0.53 -13.04
C ASP A 187 6.23 0.86 -11.61
N ILE A 188 5.01 1.39 -11.46
CA ILE A 188 4.43 1.75 -10.16
C ILE A 188 3.06 1.07 -10.06
N THR A 189 2.88 0.31 -8.98
CA THR A 189 1.58 -0.22 -8.59
C THR A 189 1.09 0.56 -7.38
N SER A 190 0.01 1.30 -7.53
CA SER A 190 -0.64 2.12 -6.50
C SER A 190 -1.95 1.46 -6.09
N ILE A 191 -2.21 1.29 -4.80
CA ILE A 191 -3.42 0.65 -4.27
C ILE A 191 -4.02 1.54 -3.20
N ARG A 192 -5.24 2.03 -3.43
CA ARG A 192 -6.03 2.78 -2.46
C ARG A 192 -7.09 1.87 -1.85
N PHE A 193 -7.25 1.98 -0.54
CA PHE A 193 -8.26 1.27 0.23
C PHE A 193 -9.42 2.20 0.58
N GLU A 194 -10.65 1.77 0.29
CA GLU A 194 -11.87 2.55 0.45
C GLU A 194 -12.90 1.79 1.27
N GLY A 195 -13.67 2.51 2.10
CA GLY A 195 -14.75 1.89 2.89
C GLY A 195 -14.22 0.87 3.91
N ILE A 196 -13.08 1.14 4.52
CA ILE A 196 -12.42 0.24 5.48
C ILE A 196 -13.32 0.04 6.70
N GLN A 197 -13.62 -1.23 6.99
CA GLN A 197 -14.32 -1.67 8.20
C GLN A 197 -13.37 -2.60 8.97
N LEU A 198 -13.15 -2.29 10.23
CA LEU A 198 -12.22 -3.01 11.11
C LEU A 198 -12.98 -3.72 12.22
N ASN A 199 -12.48 -4.92 12.57
CA ASN A 199 -12.94 -5.69 13.72
C ASN A 199 -14.43 -6.07 13.67
N GLU A 200 -15.03 -6.10 12.46
CA GLU A 200 -16.35 -6.62 12.24
C GLU A 200 -16.32 -8.13 12.01
N THR A 201 -17.43 -8.81 12.31
CA THR A 201 -17.57 -10.24 12.08
C THR A 201 -17.61 -10.52 10.58
N LEU A 202 -16.66 -11.30 10.09
CA LEU A 202 -16.64 -11.79 8.71
C LEU A 202 -17.27 -13.17 8.64
N ASP A 203 -18.02 -13.44 7.57
CA ASP A 203 -18.48 -14.80 7.27
C ASP A 203 -17.25 -15.66 6.91
N PRO A 204 -16.98 -16.79 7.60
CA PRO A 204 -15.86 -17.65 7.30
C PRO A 204 -15.84 -18.17 5.84
N SER A 205 -17.00 -18.21 5.19
CA SER A 205 -17.11 -18.65 3.79
C SER A 205 -16.40 -17.73 2.80
N VAL A 206 -16.11 -16.45 3.17
CA VAL A 206 -15.35 -15.55 2.31
C VAL A 206 -13.93 -16.05 2.05
N PHE A 207 -13.37 -16.89 2.93
CA PHE A 207 -12.05 -17.50 2.75
C PHE A 207 -12.10 -18.89 2.13
N ALA A 208 -13.28 -19.35 1.67
CA ALA A 208 -13.41 -20.60 0.94
C ALA A 208 -12.73 -20.53 -0.45
N GLU A 209 -12.19 -21.68 -0.87
CA GLU A 209 -11.45 -21.88 -2.13
C GLU A 209 -12.35 -22.39 -3.26
#